data_3f9ec83053d983aff042c23fed503e41
#
_entry.id   3f9ec83053d983aff042c23fed503e41
#
_cell.length_a   1.000
_cell.length_b   1.000
_cell.length_c   1.000
_cell.angle_alpha   90.00
_cell.angle_beta   90.00
_cell.angle_gamma   90.00
#
_symmetry.space_group_name_H-M   'P 1'
#
loop_
_entity.id
_entity.type
_entity.pdbx_description
1 polymer ?
#
loop_
_entity_poly.entity_id
_entity_poly.type
_entity_poly.pdbx_seq_one_letter_code
_entity_poly.pdbx_strand_id
1 'polypeptide(L)'
;MNRQTSYIHPSHNLYNSTCLGPAEALTQMMSGFRVTQLIYVAAELGIADLVQDAPKSADELACLVEVDREALYRVMHGLVSIGVFTQREDGFFSQTPYSYYLQTGVPGSLRPRILFWGQ
;
A
#
# COMPACT_ATOMS: atom_id res chain seq x y z
N MET A 1 -29.16 17.91 6.86
CA MET A 1 -28.91 17.24 6.71
C MET A 1 -28.86 16.65 6.35
N ASN A 2 -28.69 17.02 6.30
CA ASN A 2 -28.40 16.23 5.86
C ASN A 2 -28.41 15.79 5.35
N ARG A 3 -28.47 15.88 5.12
CA ARG A 3 -28.25 15.28 4.64
C ARG A 3 -28.34 15.03 3.70
N GLN A 4 -28.27 15.29 3.44
CA GLN A 4 -28.18 14.85 2.69
C GLN A 4 -28.07 14.42 2.11
N THR A 5 -28.01 14.75 2.22
CA THR A 5 -27.75 14.07 1.55
C THR A 5 -27.68 13.58 0.84
N SER A 6 -27.88 13.47 0.67
CA SER A 6 -27.72 12.93 0.03
C SER A 6 -27.54 12.66 -0.94
N TYR A 7 -27.28 12.71 -1.31
CA TYR A 7 -26.95 12.34 -2.12
C TYR A 7 -26.35 11.80 -2.79
N ILE A 8 -25.90 11.42 -2.94
CA ILE A 8 -25.18 10.79 -3.34
C ILE A 8 -25.14 9.98 -4.10
N HIS A 9 -25.05 9.67 -4.21
CA HIS A 9 -24.83 8.85 -4.58
C HIS A 9 -24.44 8.20 -5.16
N PRO A 10 -24.43 8.05 -5.79
CA PRO A 10 -24.14 7.04 -5.91
C PRO A 10 -23.30 6.20 -6.00
N SER A 11 -23.25 5.88 -6.45
CA SER A 11 -22.53 5.05 -6.32
C SER A 11 -21.78 5.04 -5.43
N HIS A 12 -21.97 4.72 -4.93
CA HIS A 12 -21.30 4.84 -4.06
C HIS A 12 -20.00 4.54 -4.24
N ASN A 13 -19.23 5.28 -4.10
CA ASN A 13 -17.85 5.09 -4.19
C ASN A 13 -17.30 4.76 -2.83
N LEU A 14 -16.02 4.50 -2.75
CA LEU A 14 -15.39 4.09 -1.51
C LEU A 14 -15.43 5.17 -0.44
N TYR A 15 -15.57 6.40 -0.85
CA TYR A 15 -15.52 7.53 0.06
C TYR A 15 -16.89 7.95 0.52
N ASN A 16 -17.89 7.30 0.01
CA ASN A 16 -19.24 7.74 0.22
C ASN A 16 -19.93 6.87 1.27
N SER A 17 -19.40 6.89 2.46
CA SER A 17 -20.06 6.28 3.58
C SER A 17 -21.19 7.18 4.02
N THR A 18 -22.26 6.58 4.47
CA THR A 18 -23.45 7.32 4.85
C THR A 18 -23.24 8.29 5.99
N CYS A 19 -22.17 8.06 6.78
CA CYS A 19 -21.96 8.84 7.99
C CYS A 19 -20.85 9.87 7.87
N LEU A 20 -20.23 9.99 6.72
CA LEU A 20 -19.07 10.87 6.58
C LEU A 20 -19.49 12.29 6.27
N GLY A 21 -18.99 13.24 7.06
CA GLY A 21 -19.06 14.64 6.69
C GLY A 21 -17.99 15.00 5.68
N PRO A 22 -18.01 16.25 5.19
CA PRO A 22 -17.02 16.66 4.19
C PRO A 22 -15.58 16.55 4.66
N ALA A 23 -15.31 16.88 5.92
CA ALA A 23 -13.94 16.79 6.43
C ALA A 23 -13.45 15.35 6.48
N GLU A 24 -14.31 14.44 6.93
CA GLU A 24 -13.95 13.03 6.98
C GLU A 24 -13.79 12.44 5.60
N ALA A 25 -14.66 12.84 4.67
CA ALA A 25 -14.54 12.38 3.29
C ALA A 25 -13.22 12.85 2.67
N LEU A 26 -12.85 14.09 2.91
CA LEU A 26 -11.58 14.62 2.40
C LEU A 26 -10.41 13.88 3.02
N THR A 27 -10.47 13.60 4.31
CA THR A 27 -9.43 12.84 4.99
C THR A 27 -9.26 11.46 4.37
N GLN A 28 -10.37 10.80 4.04
CA GLN A 28 -10.30 9.49 3.39
C GLN A 28 -9.72 9.58 2.00
N MET A 29 -10.02 10.62 1.25
CA MET A 29 -9.42 10.80 -0.07
C MET A 29 -7.91 10.94 0.04
N MET A 30 -7.45 11.71 1.04
CA MET A 30 -6.01 11.87 1.25
C MET A 30 -5.37 10.56 1.67
N SER A 31 -6.06 9.76 2.48
CA SER A 31 -5.55 8.45 2.87
C SER A 31 -5.43 7.53 1.66
N GLY A 32 -6.38 7.60 0.73
CA GLY A 32 -6.30 6.82 -0.49
C GLY A 32 -5.10 7.20 -1.33
N PHE A 33 -4.78 8.48 -1.39
CA PHE A 33 -3.59 8.94 -2.09
C PHE A 33 -2.33 8.38 -1.43
N ARG A 34 -2.29 8.36 -0.10
CA ARG A 34 -1.16 7.80 0.63
C ARG A 34 -0.98 6.31 0.33
N VAL A 35 -2.08 5.57 0.26
CA VAL A 35 -2.03 4.15 -0.11
C VAL A 35 -1.38 3.98 -1.47
N THR A 36 -1.78 4.79 -2.44
CA THR A 36 -1.21 4.74 -3.77
C THR A 36 0.30 4.99 -3.73
N GLN A 37 0.72 5.97 -2.95
CA GLN A 37 2.15 6.27 -2.84
C GLN A 37 2.93 5.14 -2.18
N LEU A 38 2.36 4.52 -1.15
CA LEU A 38 3.02 3.39 -0.49
C LEU A 38 3.22 2.23 -1.46
N ILE A 39 2.20 1.94 -2.25
CA ILE A 39 2.28 0.86 -3.22
C ILE A 39 3.32 1.19 -4.28
N TYR A 40 3.35 2.45 -4.74
CA TYR A 40 4.33 2.88 -5.72
C TYR A 40 5.75 2.71 -5.19
N VAL A 41 6.01 3.15 -3.94
CA VAL A 41 7.34 3.01 -3.36
C VAL A 41 7.73 1.55 -3.25
N ALA A 42 6.82 0.69 -2.82
CA ALA A 42 7.09 -0.74 -2.73
C ALA A 42 7.45 -1.31 -4.10
N ALA A 43 6.73 -0.89 -5.14
CA ALA A 43 7.00 -1.36 -6.49
C ALA A 43 8.35 -0.84 -6.99
N GLU A 44 8.63 0.42 -6.72
CA GLU A 44 9.87 1.04 -7.18
C GLU A 44 11.08 0.38 -6.54
N LEU A 45 11.01 0.12 -5.24
CA LEU A 45 12.10 -0.51 -4.51
C LEU A 45 12.22 -2.01 -4.78
N GLY A 46 11.19 -2.62 -5.35
CA GLY A 46 11.22 -4.06 -5.64
C GLY A 46 11.10 -4.92 -4.40
N ILE A 47 10.41 -4.45 -3.39
CA ILE A 47 10.30 -5.16 -2.12
C ILE A 47 9.70 -6.55 -2.30
N ALA A 48 8.68 -6.69 -3.15
CA ALA A 48 8.02 -7.97 -3.34
C ALA A 48 8.98 -9.03 -3.90
N ASP A 49 9.88 -8.63 -4.79
CA ASP A 49 10.88 -9.55 -5.30
C ASP A 49 11.85 -9.99 -4.22
N LEU A 50 12.17 -9.09 -3.29
CA LEU A 50 13.15 -9.39 -2.25
C LEU A 50 12.63 -10.37 -1.22
N VAL A 51 11.30 -10.42 -1.00
CA VAL A 51 10.72 -11.32 -0.02
C VAL A 51 10.06 -12.54 -0.66
N GLN A 52 10.25 -12.74 -1.97
CA GLN A 52 9.56 -13.84 -2.65
C GLN A 52 10.03 -15.21 -2.19
N ASP A 53 11.29 -15.35 -1.84
CA ASP A 53 11.84 -16.63 -1.42
C ASP A 53 11.77 -16.83 0.08
N ALA A 54 11.89 -15.75 0.85
CA ALA A 54 11.92 -15.85 2.30
C ALA A 54 11.57 -14.49 2.90
N PRO A 55 10.97 -14.49 4.08
CA PRO A 55 10.73 -13.23 4.79
C PRO A 55 12.04 -12.52 5.10
N LYS A 56 11.96 -11.20 5.23
CA LYS A 56 13.15 -10.39 5.53
C LYS A 56 12.77 -9.32 6.56
N SER A 57 13.77 -8.93 7.33
CA SER A 57 13.59 -7.87 8.31
C SER A 57 13.71 -6.50 7.66
N ALA A 58 13.29 -5.46 8.39
CA ALA A 58 13.46 -4.10 7.90
C ALA A 58 14.94 -3.77 7.69
N ASP A 59 15.80 -4.26 8.57
CA ASP A 59 17.25 -4.01 8.43
C ASP A 59 17.78 -4.62 7.14
N GLU A 60 17.41 -5.84 6.86
CA GLU A 60 17.84 -6.51 5.64
C GLU A 60 17.33 -5.79 4.40
N LEU A 61 16.06 -5.44 4.40
CA LEU A 61 15.47 -4.75 3.25
C LEU A 61 16.13 -3.39 3.03
N ALA A 62 16.33 -2.63 4.10
CA ALA A 62 16.95 -1.32 3.99
C ALA A 62 18.37 -1.42 3.41
N CYS A 63 19.09 -2.43 3.83
CA CYS A 63 20.44 -2.66 3.32
C CYS A 63 20.41 -3.00 1.83
N LEU A 64 19.50 -3.88 1.44
CA LEU A 64 19.41 -4.33 0.04
C LEU A 64 19.00 -3.22 -0.91
N VAL A 65 18.12 -2.32 -0.49
CA VAL A 65 17.65 -1.24 -1.36
C VAL A 65 18.35 0.09 -1.07
N GLU A 66 19.28 0.10 -0.11
CA GLU A 66 20.14 1.25 0.20
C GLU A 66 19.33 2.48 0.60
N VAL A 67 18.40 2.29 1.52
CA VAL A 67 17.62 3.40 2.06
C VAL A 67 17.72 3.40 3.58
N ASP A 68 17.28 4.51 4.18
CA ASP A 68 17.26 4.64 5.63
C ASP A 68 16.33 3.59 6.26
N ARG A 69 16.83 2.90 7.29
CA ARG A 69 16.09 1.83 7.93
C ARG A 69 14.78 2.31 8.54
N GLU A 70 14.80 3.45 9.20
CA GLU A 70 13.58 3.93 9.85
C GLU A 70 12.52 4.35 8.84
N ALA A 71 12.96 5.00 7.77
CA ALA A 71 12.04 5.38 6.71
C ALA A 71 11.41 4.15 6.08
N LEU A 72 12.23 3.14 5.81
CA LEU A 72 11.73 1.90 5.23
C LEU A 72 10.78 1.20 6.20
N TYR A 73 11.11 1.17 7.48
CA TYR A 73 10.26 0.54 8.46
C TYR A 73 8.87 1.17 8.48
N ARG A 74 8.80 2.50 8.38
CA ARG A 74 7.52 3.18 8.34
C ARG A 74 6.73 2.85 7.08
N VAL A 75 7.40 2.77 5.94
CA VAL A 75 6.76 2.39 4.70
C VAL A 75 6.20 0.96 4.81
N MET A 76 7.00 0.03 5.32
CA MET A 76 6.57 -1.35 5.47
C MET A 76 5.42 -1.45 6.45
N HIS A 77 5.45 -0.69 7.54
CA HIS A 77 4.34 -0.67 8.48
C HIS A 77 3.05 -0.20 7.83
N GLY A 78 3.15 0.84 6.99
CA GLY A 78 2.00 1.30 6.24
C GLY A 78 1.46 0.23 5.30
N LEU A 79 2.36 -0.46 4.61
CA LEU A 79 1.97 -1.52 3.68
C LEU A 79 1.32 -2.70 4.40
N VAL A 80 1.81 -3.02 5.59
CA VAL A 80 1.21 -4.08 6.40
C VAL A 80 -0.19 -3.67 6.85
N SER A 81 -0.36 -2.41 7.24
CA SER A 81 -1.65 -1.95 7.72
C SER A 81 -2.75 -2.01 6.66
N ILE A 82 -2.38 -1.94 5.38
CA ILE A 82 -3.35 -2.06 4.29
C ILE A 82 -3.36 -3.45 3.66
N GLY A 83 -2.59 -4.39 4.20
CA GLY A 83 -2.65 -5.78 3.78
C GLY A 83 -1.79 -6.15 2.59
N VAL A 84 -0.94 -5.24 2.12
CA VAL A 84 -0.09 -5.54 0.96
C VAL A 84 1.07 -6.45 1.34
N PHE A 85 1.60 -6.29 2.55
CA PHE A 85 2.56 -7.23 3.11
C PHE A 85 2.06 -7.64 4.49
N THR A 86 2.69 -8.66 5.06
CA THR A 86 2.38 -9.07 6.42
C THR A 86 3.66 -9.12 7.23
N GLN A 87 3.55 -8.92 8.54
CA GLN A 87 4.68 -8.95 9.44
C GLN A 87 4.50 -10.11 10.41
N ARG A 88 5.51 -10.97 10.49
CA ARG A 88 5.48 -12.12 11.38
C ARG A 88 5.77 -11.68 12.81
N GLU A 89 5.57 -12.62 13.75
CA GLU A 89 5.83 -12.34 15.16
C GLU A 89 7.28 -11.99 15.43
N ASP A 90 8.19 -12.54 14.60
CA ASP A 90 9.62 -12.22 14.75
C ASP A 90 9.99 -10.89 14.09
N GLY A 91 9.02 -10.18 13.54
CA GLY A 91 9.25 -8.87 12.93
C GLY A 91 9.58 -8.92 11.45
N PHE A 92 9.74 -10.09 10.88
CA PHE A 92 10.08 -10.23 9.46
C PHE A 92 8.86 -10.00 8.59
N PHE A 93 9.07 -9.38 7.45
CA PHE A 93 7.99 -9.10 6.50
C PHE A 93 7.93 -10.18 5.44
N SER A 94 6.72 -10.55 5.05
CA SER A 94 6.54 -11.58 4.04
C SER A 94 5.41 -11.26 3.11
N GLN A 95 5.28 -12.08 2.08
CA GLN A 95 4.38 -11.92 0.96
C GLN A 95 2.92 -12.12 1.37
N THR A 96 2.01 -11.46 0.66
CA THR A 96 0.57 -11.72 0.71
C THR A 96 0.08 -11.91 -0.72
N PRO A 97 -1.17 -12.34 -0.93
CA PRO A 97 -1.69 -12.43 -2.30
C PRO A 97 -1.65 -11.08 -3.03
N TYR A 98 -1.70 -9.96 -2.32
CA TYR A 98 -1.64 -8.66 -2.96
C TYR A 98 -0.23 -8.34 -3.44
N SER A 99 0.77 -8.52 -2.58
CA SER A 99 2.15 -8.21 -2.97
C SER A 99 2.67 -9.16 -4.04
N TYR A 100 2.04 -10.33 -4.19
CA TYR A 100 2.40 -11.24 -5.27
C TYR A 100 2.40 -10.51 -6.63
N TYR A 101 1.40 -9.65 -6.84
CA TYR A 101 1.28 -8.94 -8.12
C TYR A 101 2.20 -7.74 -8.26
N LEU A 102 3.00 -7.48 -7.24
CA LEU A 102 4.07 -6.47 -7.32
C LEU A 102 5.41 -7.08 -7.71
N GLN A 103 5.45 -8.38 -7.86
CA GLN A 103 6.68 -9.07 -8.26
C GLN A 103 6.92 -8.89 -9.75
N THR A 104 8.20 -8.88 -10.13
CA THR A 104 8.61 -8.85 -11.53
C THR A 104 8.45 -10.26 -12.10
N GLY A 105 7.88 -10.33 -13.30
CA GLY A 105 7.86 -11.59 -14.04
C GLY A 105 6.78 -12.58 -13.67
N VAL A 106 5.91 -12.27 -12.70
CA VAL A 106 4.79 -13.15 -12.42
C VAL A 106 3.66 -12.87 -13.40
N PRO A 107 2.84 -13.88 -13.71
CA PRO A 107 1.70 -13.66 -14.61
C PRO A 107 0.77 -12.61 -14.00
N GLY A 108 0.39 -11.63 -14.81
CA GLY A 108 -0.50 -10.58 -14.34
C GLY A 108 0.14 -9.53 -13.47
N SER A 109 1.47 -9.46 -13.43
CA SER A 109 2.15 -8.48 -12.61
C SER A 109 1.66 -7.07 -12.90
N LEU A 110 1.38 -6.32 -11.84
CA LEU A 110 0.95 -4.92 -11.97
C LEU A 110 2.11 -3.96 -11.80
N ARG A 111 3.31 -4.46 -11.51
CA ARG A 111 4.45 -3.59 -11.23
C ARG A 111 4.75 -2.60 -12.36
N PRO A 112 4.81 -3.02 -13.63
CA PRO A 112 5.08 -2.06 -14.71
C PRO A 112 4.03 -0.96 -14.79
N ARG A 113 2.76 -1.32 -14.59
CA ARG A 113 1.68 -0.35 -14.66
C ARG A 113 1.75 0.64 -13.50
N ILE A 114 2.06 0.13 -12.31
CA ILE A 114 2.15 0.97 -11.11
C ILE A 114 3.31 1.96 -11.28
N LEU A 115 4.45 1.50 -11.78
CA LEU A 115 5.60 2.38 -11.99
C LEU A 115 5.29 3.45 -13.01
N PHE A 116 4.53 3.10 -14.05
CA PHE A 116 4.14 4.07 -15.06
C PHE A 116 3.21 5.15 -14.47
N TRP A 117 2.23 4.73 -13.68
CA TRP A 117 1.25 5.66 -13.12
C TRP A 117 1.86 6.54 -12.03
N GLY A 118 2.88 6.07 -11.35
CA GLY A 118 3.47 6.80 -10.24
C GLY A 118 4.46 7.88 -10.63
N GLN A 119 4.76 7.99 -11.92
CA GLN A 119 5.74 8.99 -12.38
C GLN A 119 5.20 10.41 -12.35
#